data_e6dd6a75f6edb894d832a49393c00ef1
#
_entry.id   e6dd6a75f6edb894d832a49393c00ef1
#
_cell.length_a   1.000
_cell.length_b   1.000
_cell.length_c   1.000
_cell.angle_alpha   90.00
_cell.angle_beta   90.00
_cell.angle_gamma   90.00
#
_symmetry.space_group_name_H-M   'P 1'
#
loop_
_entity.id
_entity.type
_entity.pdbx_description
1 polymer ?
#
loop_
_entity_poly.entity_id
_entity_poly.type
_entity_poly.pdbx_seq_one_letter_code
_entity_poly.pdbx_strand_id
1 'polypeptide(L)'
;MKKNGTRKSKKGNGARTAIIAVVVVVLLVALGATAYFVTNSEKKQSVVTPDGKVVKMTVEEMESKLNTELIYNGIKINGIDVGGMTKQQAIDMLSGMNIQSPDEIKISLLMDGENLPLDFSGFDVNHNIEQVVEDAYGYARTGEGQTAEQQLVDRYQKCLLLETQPKDFELSFTVDTEGVSEVVGTILAPLEQEVMQASVTGFDKETLLFVIEESQPGIDIDIETAIADVKSAIDNKEYDKVITVGFSMIEPTTAKADLESSMGLISSTSSKTTSDSNRNTNIRLICETIDGLVLQPGESFNFNDFIGKRTADKGYREAGGIYDGALRQELGGGICQPNTMLFHSVVKADLQVDLRKPHSWPSTYVDTGTDATVTWGGANFQFTNTSEYPIAIHAFYADQKVTVEIFGHALPDGMTIDFIGEVNSSSAPTSVEYVADPTKPIGTQSQERGSHNGISASAYKVYYDAEGNEILREKAFSSYYPVIRAKVLVGVLNPDGTVATIDPATGAVITTAPTLPSDTVPSDTTPVVDTTPTDPADPADPAAPADPAAPTEATASPADPGV
;
A
#
# COMPACT_ATOMS: atom_id res chain seq x y z
N MET A 1 -16.25 -62.88 49.09
CA MET A 1 -17.50 -63.25 49.82
C MET A 1 -18.67 -62.84 48.96
N LYS A 2 -19.35 -63.83 48.41
CA LYS A 2 -20.80 -64.08 48.47
C LYS A 2 -21.71 -62.91 47.99
N LYS A 3 -22.69 -63.04 47.11
CA LYS A 3 -23.47 -64.19 46.63
C LYS A 3 -24.23 -63.81 45.36
N ASN A 4 -24.37 -64.76 44.47
CA ASN A 4 -25.31 -64.88 43.35
C ASN A 4 -26.76 -64.45 43.65
N GLY A 5 -27.43 -63.93 42.66
CA GLY A 5 -28.88 -63.78 42.60
C GLY A 5 -29.37 -63.74 41.16
N THR A 6 -29.50 -64.92 40.57
CA THR A 6 -30.15 -65.12 39.28
C THR A 6 -31.66 -64.82 39.40
N ARG A 7 -32.17 -63.96 38.50
CA ARG A 7 -33.60 -63.78 38.33
C ARG A 7 -34.01 -64.11 36.88
N LYS A 8 -34.70 -65.24 36.75
CA LYS A 8 -35.28 -65.77 35.51
C LYS A 8 -36.27 -64.75 34.91
N SER A 9 -36.10 -64.45 33.64
CA SER A 9 -37.07 -63.75 32.80
C SER A 9 -38.26 -64.69 32.49
N LYS A 10 -39.46 -64.28 32.90
CA LYS A 10 -40.71 -64.82 32.36
C LYS A 10 -41.00 -64.08 31.05
N LYS A 11 -40.82 -64.74 29.90
CA LYS A 11 -41.42 -64.32 28.63
C LYS A 11 -42.93 -64.49 28.74
N GLY A 12 -43.61 -63.36 28.81
CA GLY A 12 -45.09 -63.36 28.94
C GLY A 12 -45.78 -63.27 27.59
N ASN A 13 -46.90 -63.79 27.52
CA ASN A 13 -47.88 -63.93 26.46
C ASN A 13 -48.49 -62.61 25.91
N GLY A 14 -47.89 -61.42 26.15
CA GLY A 14 -48.48 -60.15 25.77
C GLY A 14 -48.55 -59.90 24.26
N ALA A 15 -47.55 -60.40 23.48
CA ALA A 15 -47.50 -60.16 22.03
C ALA A 15 -48.66 -60.91 21.25
N ARG A 16 -49.05 -62.06 21.69
CA ARG A 16 -50.17 -62.79 21.04
C ARG A 16 -51.51 -62.12 21.29
N THR A 17 -51.75 -61.59 22.48
CA THR A 17 -52.98 -60.88 22.82
C THR A 17 -53.12 -59.55 22.11
N ALA A 18 -52.00 -58.80 21.90
CA ALA A 18 -51.98 -57.53 21.15
C ALA A 18 -52.25 -57.73 19.65
N ILE A 19 -51.70 -58.82 19.06
CA ILE A 19 -51.92 -59.13 17.63
C ILE A 19 -53.40 -59.58 17.42
N ILE A 20 -53.96 -60.34 18.31
CA ILE A 20 -55.39 -60.76 18.23
C ILE A 20 -56.31 -59.54 18.39
N ALA A 21 -55.99 -58.58 19.27
CA ALA A 21 -56.79 -57.37 19.44
C ALA A 21 -56.74 -56.48 18.20
N VAL A 22 -55.55 -56.28 17.56
CA VAL A 22 -55.43 -55.53 16.32
C VAL A 22 -56.13 -56.18 15.14
N VAL A 23 -56.04 -57.52 15.02
CA VAL A 23 -56.76 -58.26 13.97
C VAL A 23 -58.27 -58.20 14.16
N VAL A 24 -58.74 -58.24 15.41
CA VAL A 24 -60.18 -58.10 15.71
C VAL A 24 -60.67 -56.68 15.43
N VAL A 25 -59.87 -55.64 15.73
CA VAL A 25 -60.25 -54.25 15.40
C VAL A 25 -60.27 -54.07 13.89
N VAL A 26 -59.25 -54.56 13.16
CA VAL A 26 -59.22 -54.49 11.68
C VAL A 26 -60.38 -55.26 11.05
N LEU A 27 -60.77 -56.45 11.61
CA LEU A 27 -61.94 -57.21 11.16
C LEU A 27 -63.26 -56.52 11.50
N LEU A 28 -63.36 -55.85 12.66
CA LEU A 28 -64.55 -55.08 13.02
C LEU A 28 -64.69 -53.82 12.18
N VAL A 29 -63.55 -53.14 11.86
CA VAL A 29 -63.51 -51.99 10.92
C VAL A 29 -63.85 -52.45 9.50
N ALA A 30 -63.34 -53.61 9.06
CA ALA A 30 -63.63 -54.16 7.74
C ALA A 30 -65.13 -54.69 7.70
N LEU A 31 -65.63 -55.26 8.74
CA LEU A 31 -67.07 -55.67 8.85
C LEU A 31 -68.00 -54.45 8.99
N GLY A 32 -67.56 -53.41 9.71
CA GLY A 32 -68.28 -52.14 9.80
C GLY A 32 -68.29 -51.42 8.45
N ALA A 33 -67.14 -51.39 7.74
CA ALA A 33 -67.06 -50.84 6.40
C ALA A 33 -67.91 -51.63 5.40
N THR A 34 -67.84 -52.97 5.40
CA THR A 34 -68.70 -53.78 4.52
C THR A 34 -70.19 -53.67 4.85
N ALA A 35 -70.57 -53.58 6.13
CA ALA A 35 -71.98 -53.34 6.53
C ALA A 35 -72.43 -51.92 6.13
N TYR A 36 -71.57 -50.93 6.26
CA TYR A 36 -71.83 -49.56 5.77
C TYR A 36 -71.97 -49.52 4.25
N PHE A 37 -71.13 -50.23 3.52
CA PHE A 37 -71.20 -50.33 2.06
C PHE A 37 -72.49 -51.07 1.60
N VAL A 38 -72.84 -52.17 2.21
CA VAL A 38 -74.06 -52.94 1.83
C VAL A 38 -75.36 -52.20 2.14
N THR A 39 -75.38 -51.38 3.21
CA THR A 39 -76.60 -50.60 3.55
C THR A 39 -76.72 -49.30 2.79
N ASN A 40 -75.63 -48.77 2.25
CA ASN A 40 -75.64 -47.50 1.50
C ASN A 40 -75.64 -47.69 -0.03
N SER A 41 -75.32 -48.90 -0.56
CA SER A 41 -75.30 -49.17 -2.01
C SER A 41 -76.63 -49.00 -2.71
N GLU A 42 -77.70 -49.16 -1.97
CA GLU A 42 -79.07 -49.04 -2.52
C GLU A 42 -79.64 -47.58 -2.48
N LYS A 43 -79.02 -46.67 -1.68
CA LYS A 43 -79.48 -45.28 -1.60
C LYS A 43 -79.00 -44.51 -2.81
N LYS A 44 -79.94 -44.04 -3.65
CA LYS A 44 -79.65 -43.23 -4.83
C LYS A 44 -79.57 -41.75 -4.47
N GLN A 45 -78.45 -41.12 -4.74
CA GLN A 45 -78.20 -39.67 -4.62
C GLN A 45 -78.56 -38.95 -5.93
N SER A 46 -78.99 -37.69 -5.85
CA SER A 46 -79.26 -36.90 -7.00
C SER A 46 -77.96 -36.16 -7.44
N VAL A 47 -77.54 -36.42 -8.65
CA VAL A 47 -76.33 -35.84 -9.26
C VAL A 47 -76.77 -35.01 -10.44
N VAL A 48 -76.20 -33.79 -10.61
CA VAL A 48 -76.44 -32.95 -11.76
C VAL A 48 -75.34 -33.22 -12.79
N THR A 49 -75.73 -33.62 -13.99
CA THR A 49 -74.78 -33.87 -15.10
C THR A 49 -74.40 -32.55 -15.75
N PRO A 50 -73.27 -32.48 -16.52
CA PRO A 50 -72.78 -31.26 -17.16
C PRO A 50 -73.83 -30.58 -18.08
N ASP A 51 -74.75 -31.35 -18.66
CA ASP A 51 -75.88 -30.83 -19.48
C ASP A 51 -77.08 -30.37 -18.63
N GLY A 52 -76.95 -30.30 -17.31
CA GLY A 52 -77.98 -29.81 -16.37
C GLY A 52 -79.06 -30.81 -16.01
N LYS A 53 -78.94 -32.05 -16.44
CA LYS A 53 -79.95 -33.10 -16.06
C LYS A 53 -79.65 -33.64 -14.70
N VAL A 54 -80.70 -33.92 -13.95
CA VAL A 54 -80.62 -34.63 -12.63
C VAL A 54 -80.78 -36.13 -12.85
N VAL A 55 -79.74 -36.89 -12.55
CA VAL A 55 -79.74 -38.36 -12.56
C VAL A 55 -79.60 -38.88 -11.16
N LYS A 56 -80.18 -40.06 -10.93
CA LYS A 56 -80.06 -40.73 -9.63
C LYS A 56 -79.08 -41.87 -9.72
N MET A 57 -78.05 -41.82 -8.90
CA MET A 57 -76.96 -42.81 -8.83
C MET A 57 -76.81 -43.37 -7.45
N THR A 58 -76.39 -44.64 -7.37
CA THR A 58 -76.02 -45.30 -6.11
C THR A 58 -74.63 -44.83 -5.66
N VAL A 59 -74.34 -45.03 -4.37
CA VAL A 59 -72.98 -44.75 -3.80
C VAL A 59 -71.93 -45.58 -4.56
N GLU A 60 -72.25 -46.86 -4.81
CA GLU A 60 -71.34 -47.79 -5.51
C GLU A 60 -71.01 -47.35 -6.95
N GLU A 61 -72.02 -46.84 -7.70
CA GLU A 61 -71.84 -46.32 -9.04
C GLU A 61 -70.93 -45.07 -9.04
N MET A 62 -71.09 -44.17 -8.08
CA MET A 62 -70.23 -42.99 -7.94
C MET A 62 -68.82 -43.39 -7.49
N GLU A 63 -68.66 -44.23 -6.49
CA GLU A 63 -67.35 -44.69 -6.00
C GLU A 63 -66.54 -45.43 -7.08
N SER A 64 -67.22 -46.28 -7.88
CA SER A 64 -66.54 -47.00 -8.95
C SER A 64 -65.89 -46.09 -9.98
N LYS A 65 -66.42 -44.88 -10.19
CA LYS A 65 -65.88 -43.91 -11.08
C LYS A 65 -64.77 -43.07 -10.41
N LEU A 66 -64.89 -42.87 -9.11
CA LEU A 66 -63.91 -42.05 -8.34
C LEU A 66 -62.74 -42.88 -7.79
N ASN A 67 -62.88 -44.19 -7.72
CA ASN A 67 -61.85 -45.07 -7.16
C ASN A 67 -60.80 -45.40 -8.20
N THR A 68 -59.92 -44.42 -8.44
CA THR A 68 -58.77 -44.56 -9.31
C THR A 68 -57.55 -43.92 -8.64
N GLU A 69 -56.40 -44.53 -8.83
CA GLU A 69 -55.11 -43.94 -8.44
C GLU A 69 -54.50 -43.06 -9.54
N LEU A 70 -55.20 -42.90 -10.66
CA LEU A 70 -54.78 -42.06 -11.77
C LEU A 70 -55.38 -40.65 -11.64
N ILE A 71 -54.72 -39.65 -12.13
CA ILE A 71 -55.25 -38.30 -12.29
C ILE A 71 -56.52 -38.39 -13.14
N TYR A 72 -57.58 -37.70 -12.76
CA TYR A 72 -58.85 -37.72 -13.50
C TYR A 72 -58.67 -37.16 -14.91
N ASN A 73 -59.34 -37.80 -15.89
CA ASN A 73 -59.37 -37.31 -17.27
C ASN A 73 -59.96 -35.90 -17.32
N GLY A 74 -59.40 -35.02 -18.19
CA GLY A 74 -59.78 -33.63 -18.31
C GLY A 74 -59.02 -32.71 -17.37
N ILE A 75 -58.04 -33.22 -16.63
CA ILE A 75 -57.07 -32.41 -15.89
C ILE A 75 -55.86 -32.15 -16.76
N LYS A 76 -55.47 -30.86 -16.84
CA LYS A 76 -54.29 -30.37 -17.56
C LYS A 76 -53.35 -29.65 -16.60
N ILE A 77 -52.07 -29.58 -16.97
CA ILE A 77 -51.05 -28.77 -16.32
C ILE A 77 -50.33 -27.98 -17.43
N ASN A 78 -50.42 -26.65 -17.40
CA ASN A 78 -49.95 -25.74 -18.46
C ASN A 78 -50.45 -26.18 -19.87
N GLY A 79 -51.72 -26.50 -19.99
CA GLY A 79 -52.34 -26.95 -21.24
C GLY A 79 -52.02 -28.39 -21.63
N ILE A 80 -51.13 -29.08 -20.91
CA ILE A 80 -50.71 -30.47 -21.16
C ILE A 80 -51.67 -31.41 -20.48
N ASP A 81 -52.25 -32.36 -21.21
CA ASP A 81 -53.18 -33.35 -20.65
C ASP A 81 -52.41 -34.40 -19.80
N VAL A 82 -52.71 -34.45 -18.51
CA VAL A 82 -52.16 -35.40 -17.55
C VAL A 82 -53.20 -36.42 -17.07
N GLY A 83 -54.44 -36.36 -17.64
CA GLY A 83 -55.49 -37.29 -17.31
C GLY A 83 -55.15 -38.74 -17.63
N GLY A 84 -55.50 -39.65 -16.72
CA GLY A 84 -55.19 -41.08 -16.87
C GLY A 84 -53.75 -41.47 -16.50
N MET A 85 -52.91 -40.54 -16.05
CA MET A 85 -51.56 -40.80 -15.57
C MET A 85 -51.52 -41.03 -14.07
N THR A 86 -50.52 -41.78 -13.59
CA THR A 86 -50.13 -41.73 -12.18
C THR A 86 -49.39 -40.41 -11.90
N LYS A 87 -49.33 -40.03 -10.61
CA LYS A 87 -48.54 -38.85 -10.21
C LYS A 87 -47.11 -38.91 -10.73
N GLN A 88 -46.44 -40.06 -10.59
CA GLN A 88 -45.07 -40.23 -11.07
C GLN A 88 -44.92 -40.06 -12.59
N GLN A 89 -45.87 -40.63 -13.36
CA GLN A 89 -45.86 -40.49 -14.81
C GLN A 89 -46.04 -39.01 -15.24
N ALA A 90 -46.91 -38.28 -14.55
CA ALA A 90 -47.09 -36.85 -14.80
C ALA A 90 -45.83 -36.04 -14.44
N ILE A 91 -45.21 -36.34 -13.29
CA ILE A 91 -43.93 -35.70 -12.88
C ILE A 91 -42.84 -36.01 -13.91
N ASP A 92 -42.63 -37.29 -14.25
CA ASP A 92 -41.58 -37.70 -15.21
C ASP A 92 -41.78 -37.04 -16.57
N MET A 93 -43.02 -36.96 -17.05
CA MET A 93 -43.35 -36.32 -18.31
C MET A 93 -43.07 -34.82 -18.28
N LEU A 94 -43.57 -34.13 -17.25
CA LEU A 94 -43.38 -32.69 -17.12
C LEU A 94 -41.91 -32.32 -16.90
N SER A 95 -41.17 -33.07 -16.07
CA SER A 95 -39.73 -32.87 -15.87
C SER A 95 -38.90 -33.14 -17.12
N GLY A 96 -39.36 -34.02 -18.02
CA GLY A 96 -38.70 -34.30 -19.29
C GLY A 96 -38.98 -33.25 -20.39
N MET A 97 -39.91 -32.34 -20.14
CA MET A 97 -40.22 -31.26 -21.07
C MET A 97 -39.32 -30.06 -20.78
N ASN A 98 -38.80 -29.40 -21.81
CA ASN A 98 -38.12 -28.11 -21.68
C ASN A 98 -39.20 -27.03 -21.44
N ILE A 99 -39.71 -26.97 -20.20
CA ILE A 99 -40.77 -26.05 -19.81
C ILE A 99 -40.10 -24.77 -19.36
N GLN A 100 -40.10 -23.79 -20.22
CA GLN A 100 -39.63 -22.40 -20.03
C GLN A 100 -38.12 -22.24 -19.76
N SER A 101 -37.53 -21.40 -20.56
CA SER A 101 -36.17 -20.95 -20.41
C SER A 101 -36.14 -19.63 -19.62
N PRO A 102 -35.01 -19.27 -19.02
CA PRO A 102 -34.77 -17.95 -18.46
C PRO A 102 -34.97 -16.78 -19.46
N ASP A 103 -35.21 -17.07 -20.74
CA ASP A 103 -35.44 -16.07 -21.80
C ASP A 103 -36.61 -15.12 -21.54
N GLU A 104 -37.48 -15.44 -20.57
CA GLU A 104 -38.58 -14.54 -20.13
C GLU A 104 -38.10 -13.46 -19.16
N ILE A 105 -36.90 -13.62 -18.57
CA ILE A 105 -36.34 -12.64 -17.64
C ILE A 105 -35.59 -11.59 -18.43
N LYS A 106 -36.15 -10.37 -18.45
CA LYS A 106 -35.61 -9.19 -19.19
C LYS A 106 -35.28 -8.05 -18.24
N ILE A 107 -34.86 -8.39 -17.03
CA ILE A 107 -34.41 -7.40 -16.06
C ILE A 107 -33.17 -6.71 -16.64
N SER A 108 -33.14 -5.39 -16.55
CA SER A 108 -32.00 -4.59 -16.96
C SER A 108 -31.65 -3.55 -15.89
N LEU A 109 -30.40 -3.09 -15.92
CA LEU A 109 -29.92 -2.02 -15.07
C LEU A 109 -29.94 -0.71 -15.87
N LEU A 110 -30.33 0.38 -15.24
CA LEU A 110 -30.28 1.73 -15.80
C LEU A 110 -29.28 2.56 -14.99
N MET A 111 -28.18 2.94 -15.61
CA MET A 111 -27.14 3.77 -15.01
C MET A 111 -26.81 4.93 -15.95
N ASP A 112 -26.86 6.15 -15.46
CA ASP A 112 -26.58 7.39 -16.21
C ASP A 112 -27.32 7.49 -17.55
N GLY A 113 -28.56 6.96 -17.60
CA GLY A 113 -29.41 6.97 -18.81
C GLY A 113 -29.09 5.84 -19.80
N GLU A 114 -28.10 5.01 -19.54
CA GLU A 114 -27.75 3.84 -20.33
C GLU A 114 -28.44 2.59 -19.77
N ASN A 115 -29.05 1.79 -20.66
CA ASN A 115 -29.72 0.55 -20.30
C ASN A 115 -28.77 -0.63 -20.51
N LEU A 116 -28.46 -1.33 -19.44
CA LEU A 116 -27.54 -2.46 -19.37
C LEU A 116 -28.34 -3.76 -19.16
N PRO A 117 -28.58 -4.57 -20.20
CA PRO A 117 -29.34 -5.81 -20.06
C PRO A 117 -28.54 -6.86 -19.29
N LEU A 118 -29.23 -7.62 -18.43
CA LEU A 118 -28.66 -8.75 -17.70
C LEU A 118 -28.94 -10.06 -18.44
N ASP A 119 -27.95 -10.95 -18.52
CA ASP A 119 -28.08 -12.26 -19.13
C ASP A 119 -28.38 -13.33 -18.05
N PHE A 120 -29.58 -13.89 -18.13
CA PHE A 120 -30.03 -14.97 -17.23
C PHE A 120 -30.02 -16.36 -17.90
N SER A 121 -29.48 -16.50 -19.12
CA SER A 121 -29.54 -17.75 -19.88
C SER A 121 -28.85 -18.95 -19.18
N GLY A 122 -27.93 -18.66 -18.26
CA GLY A 122 -27.20 -19.68 -17.48
C GLY A 122 -27.82 -20.02 -16.13
N PHE A 123 -29.01 -19.46 -15.80
CA PHE A 123 -29.60 -19.67 -14.46
C PHE A 123 -30.46 -20.93 -14.41
N ASP A 124 -30.33 -21.66 -13.29
CA ASP A 124 -31.15 -22.84 -13.03
C ASP A 124 -32.58 -22.42 -12.66
N VAL A 125 -33.56 -23.10 -13.28
CA VAL A 125 -34.99 -22.87 -13.05
C VAL A 125 -35.59 -24.07 -12.37
N ASN A 126 -36.19 -23.85 -11.21
CA ASN A 126 -36.88 -24.88 -10.47
C ASN A 126 -38.39 -24.72 -10.62
N HIS A 127 -39.04 -25.69 -11.26
CA HIS A 127 -40.49 -25.69 -11.44
C HIS A 127 -41.14 -26.41 -10.25
N ASN A 128 -42.33 -25.94 -9.85
CA ASN A 128 -43.13 -26.53 -8.78
C ASN A 128 -43.92 -27.79 -9.23
N ILE A 129 -43.31 -28.62 -10.11
CA ILE A 129 -43.97 -29.78 -10.75
C ILE A 129 -44.62 -30.72 -9.75
N GLU A 130 -43.88 -31.14 -8.71
CA GLU A 130 -44.40 -32.08 -7.72
C GLU A 130 -45.62 -31.53 -7.00
N GLN A 131 -45.60 -30.26 -6.60
CA GLN A 131 -46.71 -29.61 -5.92
C GLN A 131 -47.93 -29.49 -6.84
N VAL A 132 -47.74 -29.04 -8.07
CA VAL A 132 -48.86 -28.90 -9.02
C VAL A 132 -49.46 -30.23 -9.44
N VAL A 133 -48.62 -31.29 -9.58
CA VAL A 133 -49.13 -32.65 -9.81
C VAL A 133 -49.90 -33.15 -8.60
N GLU A 134 -49.47 -32.87 -7.37
CA GLU A 134 -50.21 -33.22 -6.16
C GLU A 134 -51.57 -32.49 -6.10
N ASP A 135 -51.61 -31.19 -6.42
CA ASP A 135 -52.84 -30.41 -6.47
C ASP A 135 -53.79 -30.93 -7.58
N ALA A 136 -53.26 -31.22 -8.75
CA ALA A 136 -53.99 -31.82 -9.87
C ALA A 136 -54.53 -33.20 -9.53
N TYR A 137 -53.73 -34.05 -8.89
CA TYR A 137 -54.19 -35.34 -8.39
C TYR A 137 -55.25 -35.20 -7.29
N GLY A 138 -55.10 -34.23 -6.40
CA GLY A 138 -56.04 -33.93 -5.29
C GLY A 138 -57.38 -33.39 -5.75
N TYR A 139 -57.49 -32.88 -6.98
CA TYR A 139 -58.73 -32.33 -7.51
C TYR A 139 -59.84 -33.39 -7.53
N ALA A 140 -61.02 -33.04 -7.03
CA ALA A 140 -62.21 -33.90 -6.87
C ALA A 140 -62.01 -35.14 -5.94
N ARG A 141 -60.87 -35.27 -5.22
CA ARG A 141 -60.64 -36.32 -4.23
C ARG A 141 -61.11 -35.92 -2.83
N THR A 142 -61.23 -34.64 -2.58
CA THR A 142 -61.87 -34.08 -1.41
C THR A 142 -63.20 -33.44 -1.81
N GLY A 143 -64.29 -33.78 -1.09
CA GLY A 143 -65.62 -33.25 -1.35
C GLY A 143 -66.05 -32.21 -0.34
N GLU A 144 -66.91 -31.33 -0.76
CA GLU A 144 -67.57 -30.36 0.11
C GLU A 144 -68.95 -30.90 0.55
N GLY A 145 -69.35 -30.64 1.79
CA GLY A 145 -70.60 -31.09 2.36
C GLY A 145 -70.49 -31.49 3.82
N GLN A 146 -71.61 -31.55 4.51
CA GLN A 146 -71.68 -31.88 5.93
C GLN A 146 -71.74 -33.42 6.20
N THR A 147 -72.14 -34.18 5.19
CA THR A 147 -72.19 -35.64 5.28
C THR A 147 -71.33 -36.33 4.25
N ALA A 148 -70.94 -37.60 4.49
CA ALA A 148 -70.13 -38.36 3.55
C ALA A 148 -70.80 -38.49 2.17
N GLU A 149 -72.10 -38.64 2.15
CA GLU A 149 -72.89 -38.70 0.90
C GLU A 149 -72.83 -37.39 0.14
N GLN A 150 -72.92 -36.23 0.81
CA GLN A 150 -72.82 -34.91 0.17
C GLN A 150 -71.44 -34.74 -0.38
N GLN A 151 -70.41 -35.10 0.36
CA GLN A 151 -69.00 -35.01 -0.12
C GLN A 151 -68.77 -35.93 -1.33
N LEU A 152 -69.34 -37.11 -1.34
CA LEU A 152 -69.25 -38.04 -2.47
C LEU A 152 -69.94 -37.46 -3.73
N VAL A 153 -71.13 -36.89 -3.59
CA VAL A 153 -71.88 -36.26 -4.68
C VAL A 153 -71.08 -35.10 -5.24
N ASP A 154 -70.50 -34.23 -4.40
CA ASP A 154 -69.68 -33.12 -4.81
C ASP A 154 -68.43 -33.58 -5.59
N ARG A 155 -67.69 -34.56 -5.05
CA ARG A 155 -66.55 -35.17 -5.75
C ARG A 155 -66.90 -35.69 -7.12
N TYR A 156 -68.02 -36.41 -7.20
CA TYR A 156 -68.50 -37.01 -8.43
C TYR A 156 -68.90 -35.95 -9.46
N GLN A 157 -69.59 -34.90 -9.03
CA GLN A 157 -69.95 -33.78 -9.87
C GLN A 157 -68.73 -33.01 -10.41
N LYS A 158 -67.74 -32.75 -9.55
CA LYS A 158 -66.44 -32.18 -9.96
C LYS A 158 -65.78 -33.05 -11.03
N CYS A 159 -65.80 -34.38 -10.89
CA CYS A 159 -65.23 -35.29 -11.84
C CYS A 159 -65.99 -35.32 -13.18
N LEU A 160 -67.33 -35.27 -13.15
CA LEU A 160 -68.15 -35.18 -14.35
C LEU A 160 -67.94 -33.89 -15.13
N LEU A 161 -67.76 -32.75 -14.43
CA LEU A 161 -67.53 -31.46 -15.07
C LEU A 161 -66.22 -31.45 -15.87
N LEU A 162 -65.23 -32.25 -15.51
CA LEU A 162 -63.98 -32.35 -16.28
C LEU A 162 -64.17 -32.87 -17.70
N GLU A 163 -65.26 -33.58 -18.00
CA GLU A 163 -65.55 -34.06 -19.35
C GLU A 163 -65.89 -32.93 -20.32
N THR A 164 -66.47 -31.82 -19.82
CA THR A 164 -66.90 -30.67 -20.64
C THR A 164 -66.11 -29.39 -20.34
N GLN A 165 -65.53 -29.32 -19.14
CA GLN A 165 -64.78 -28.19 -18.64
C GLN A 165 -63.45 -28.70 -18.04
N PRO A 166 -62.44 -28.95 -18.86
CA PRO A 166 -61.15 -29.35 -18.39
C PRO A 166 -60.56 -28.36 -17.37
N LYS A 167 -59.96 -28.86 -16.31
CA LYS A 167 -59.30 -28.04 -15.31
C LYS A 167 -57.81 -27.96 -15.62
N ASP A 168 -57.31 -26.77 -15.87
CA ASP A 168 -55.91 -26.51 -16.07
C ASP A 168 -55.27 -25.98 -14.79
N PHE A 169 -54.10 -26.50 -14.43
CA PHE A 169 -53.26 -26.06 -13.32
C PHE A 169 -52.00 -25.40 -13.91
N GLU A 170 -51.66 -24.24 -13.39
CA GLU A 170 -50.51 -23.50 -13.85
C GLU A 170 -49.23 -23.93 -13.12
N LEU A 171 -48.18 -24.20 -13.86
CA LEU A 171 -46.83 -24.32 -13.33
C LEU A 171 -46.28 -22.94 -13.01
N SER A 172 -45.61 -22.85 -11.92
CA SER A 172 -44.75 -21.68 -11.61
C SER A 172 -43.30 -22.15 -11.54
N PHE A 173 -42.40 -21.21 -11.69
CA PHE A 173 -40.97 -21.47 -11.53
C PHE A 173 -40.38 -20.49 -10.53
N THR A 174 -39.26 -20.90 -9.95
CA THR A 174 -38.34 -20.04 -9.20
C THR A 174 -36.99 -20.14 -9.87
N VAL A 175 -36.27 -19.01 -9.89
CA VAL A 175 -34.93 -18.93 -10.43
C VAL A 175 -33.95 -18.96 -9.26
N ASP A 176 -32.89 -19.74 -9.38
CA ASP A 176 -31.81 -19.69 -8.41
C ASP A 176 -31.08 -18.36 -8.56
N THR A 177 -31.01 -17.58 -7.48
CA THR A 177 -30.42 -16.23 -7.48
C THR A 177 -28.96 -16.22 -7.04
N GLU A 178 -28.31 -17.36 -6.86
CA GLU A 178 -26.89 -17.42 -6.46
C GLU A 178 -25.99 -16.74 -7.50
N GLY A 179 -26.24 -16.93 -8.79
CA GLY A 179 -25.48 -16.33 -9.90
C GLY A 179 -25.70 -14.82 -10.12
N VAL A 180 -26.71 -14.20 -9.49
CA VAL A 180 -27.05 -12.79 -9.75
C VAL A 180 -25.89 -11.86 -9.44
N SER A 181 -25.14 -12.12 -8.37
CA SER A 181 -24.00 -11.30 -7.98
C SER A 181 -22.90 -11.29 -9.05
N GLU A 182 -22.67 -12.41 -9.72
CA GLU A 182 -21.69 -12.53 -10.80
C GLU A 182 -22.15 -11.77 -12.05
N VAL A 183 -23.40 -11.92 -12.46
CA VAL A 183 -23.93 -11.24 -13.65
C VAL A 183 -23.97 -9.73 -13.47
N VAL A 184 -24.45 -9.24 -12.32
CA VAL A 184 -24.48 -7.80 -12.03
C VAL A 184 -23.04 -7.26 -11.89
N GLY A 185 -22.18 -7.95 -11.16
CA GLY A 185 -20.77 -7.55 -10.98
C GLY A 185 -19.99 -7.50 -12.28
N THR A 186 -20.21 -8.46 -13.19
CA THR A 186 -19.54 -8.47 -14.50
C THR A 186 -19.86 -7.23 -15.33
N ILE A 187 -21.05 -6.66 -15.17
CA ILE A 187 -21.49 -5.48 -15.91
C ILE A 187 -21.07 -4.19 -15.20
N LEU A 188 -21.24 -4.11 -13.88
CA LEU A 188 -21.05 -2.86 -13.14
C LEU A 188 -19.60 -2.63 -12.68
N ALA A 189 -18.88 -3.67 -12.25
CA ALA A 189 -17.53 -3.50 -11.73
C ALA A 189 -16.53 -2.86 -12.72
N PRO A 190 -16.59 -3.13 -14.05
CA PRO A 190 -15.75 -2.41 -15.01
C PRO A 190 -16.06 -0.92 -15.17
N LEU A 191 -17.22 -0.46 -14.69
CA LEU A 191 -17.65 0.93 -14.74
C LEU A 191 -17.23 1.73 -13.50
N GLU A 192 -16.80 1.05 -12.42
CA GLU A 192 -16.18 1.69 -11.27
C GLU A 192 -14.84 2.30 -11.67
N GLN A 193 -14.55 3.47 -11.16
CA GLN A 193 -13.31 4.17 -11.41
C GLN A 193 -12.79 4.77 -10.11
N GLU A 194 -11.54 4.44 -9.77
CA GLU A 194 -10.86 5.11 -8.66
C GLU A 194 -10.60 6.58 -8.99
N VAL A 195 -10.77 7.45 -7.99
CA VAL A 195 -10.42 8.86 -8.15
C VAL A 195 -8.91 9.01 -8.31
N MET A 196 -8.48 9.68 -9.37
CA MET A 196 -7.08 10.02 -9.56
C MET A 196 -6.84 11.49 -9.23
N GLN A 197 -5.94 11.75 -8.28
CA GLN A 197 -5.50 13.12 -7.96
C GLN A 197 -4.53 13.60 -9.04
N ALA A 198 -4.49 14.91 -9.28
CA ALA A 198 -3.42 15.48 -10.08
C ALA A 198 -2.07 15.19 -9.41
N SER A 199 -1.07 14.84 -10.19
CA SER A 199 0.24 14.44 -9.68
C SER A 199 1.38 15.04 -10.50
N VAL A 200 2.50 15.32 -9.81
CA VAL A 200 3.72 15.81 -10.44
C VAL A 200 4.53 14.62 -10.94
N THR A 201 4.74 14.51 -12.25
CA THR A 201 5.46 13.41 -12.90
C THR A 201 6.88 13.78 -13.34
N GLY A 202 7.23 15.07 -13.37
CA GLY A 202 8.55 15.51 -13.75
C GLY A 202 8.77 17.01 -13.58
N PHE A 203 9.95 17.47 -14.00
CA PHE A 203 10.34 18.87 -14.02
C PHE A 203 11.06 19.18 -15.32
N ASP A 204 10.58 20.18 -16.04
CA ASP A 204 11.24 20.69 -17.24
C ASP A 204 12.21 21.81 -16.84
N LYS A 205 13.50 21.52 -16.92
CA LYS A 205 14.56 22.43 -16.53
C LYS A 205 14.79 23.60 -17.53
N GLU A 206 14.23 23.55 -18.73
CA GLU A 206 14.31 24.63 -19.71
C GLU A 206 13.23 25.69 -19.45
N THR A 207 12.03 25.25 -19.12
CA THR A 207 10.90 26.13 -18.76
C THR A 207 10.81 26.42 -17.27
N LEU A 208 11.50 25.65 -16.43
CA LEU A 208 11.44 25.66 -14.96
C LEU A 208 10.02 25.39 -14.43
N LEU A 209 9.27 24.55 -15.13
CA LEU A 209 7.92 24.16 -14.76
C LEU A 209 7.84 22.67 -14.43
N PHE A 210 6.97 22.33 -13.50
CA PHE A 210 6.62 20.93 -13.24
C PHE A 210 5.71 20.36 -14.32
N VAL A 211 5.94 19.10 -14.69
CA VAL A 211 5.03 18.33 -15.54
C VAL A 211 3.99 17.71 -14.64
N ILE A 212 2.72 18.09 -14.84
CA ILE A 212 1.62 17.70 -13.97
C ILE A 212 0.57 16.94 -14.79
N GLU A 213 0.24 15.73 -14.36
CA GLU A 213 -0.86 14.95 -14.91
C GLU A 213 -2.20 15.45 -14.38
N GLU A 214 -3.23 15.35 -15.24
CA GLU A 214 -4.60 15.74 -14.89
C GLU A 214 -5.19 14.80 -13.83
N SER A 215 -5.98 15.37 -12.94
CA SER A 215 -6.86 14.60 -12.07
C SER A 215 -8.02 13.98 -12.85
N GLN A 216 -8.54 12.85 -12.38
CA GLN A 216 -9.74 12.24 -12.94
C GLN A 216 -10.72 11.92 -11.80
N PRO A 217 -12.01 12.25 -11.96
CA PRO A 217 -13.01 11.90 -10.97
C PRO A 217 -13.15 10.38 -10.88
N GLY A 218 -13.45 9.90 -9.68
CA GLY A 218 -13.82 8.51 -9.45
C GLY A 218 -15.31 8.30 -9.68
N ILE A 219 -15.71 7.06 -9.89
CA ILE A 219 -17.09 6.59 -9.95
C ILE A 219 -17.23 5.45 -8.97
N ASP A 220 -18.07 5.64 -7.96
CA ASP A 220 -18.43 4.65 -6.95
C ASP A 220 -19.87 4.19 -7.21
N ILE A 221 -20.05 2.88 -7.39
CA ILE A 221 -21.33 2.29 -7.80
C ILE A 221 -21.88 1.44 -6.65
N ASP A 222 -23.15 1.63 -6.32
CA ASP A 222 -23.84 0.82 -5.33
C ASP A 222 -24.25 -0.54 -5.91
N ILE A 223 -23.23 -1.38 -6.15
CA ILE A 223 -23.39 -2.73 -6.70
C ILE A 223 -24.19 -3.62 -5.76
N GLU A 224 -24.02 -3.48 -4.44
CA GLU A 224 -24.72 -4.31 -3.46
C GLU A 224 -26.23 -4.08 -3.49
N THR A 225 -26.66 -2.83 -3.56
CA THR A 225 -28.08 -2.49 -3.70
C THR A 225 -28.63 -2.97 -5.05
N ALA A 226 -27.88 -2.80 -6.13
CA ALA A 226 -28.31 -3.30 -7.45
C ALA A 226 -28.52 -4.83 -7.44
N ILE A 227 -27.61 -5.59 -6.83
CA ILE A 227 -27.74 -7.07 -6.65
C ILE A 227 -28.99 -7.40 -5.85
N ALA A 228 -29.22 -6.70 -4.74
CA ALA A 228 -30.39 -6.94 -3.88
C ALA A 228 -31.69 -6.65 -4.62
N ASP A 229 -31.74 -5.58 -5.40
CA ASP A 229 -32.92 -5.18 -6.18
C ASP A 229 -33.20 -6.18 -7.32
N VAL A 230 -32.18 -6.69 -7.99
CA VAL A 230 -32.33 -7.74 -9.01
C VAL A 230 -32.88 -9.02 -8.38
N LYS A 231 -32.33 -9.47 -7.25
CA LYS A 231 -32.83 -10.64 -6.52
C LYS A 231 -34.30 -10.44 -6.10
N SER A 232 -34.60 -9.27 -5.56
CA SER A 232 -35.98 -8.93 -5.17
C SER A 232 -36.94 -8.91 -6.37
N ALA A 233 -36.51 -8.40 -7.52
CA ALA A 233 -37.33 -8.43 -8.73
C ALA A 233 -37.61 -9.86 -9.20
N ILE A 234 -36.63 -10.74 -9.17
CA ILE A 234 -36.79 -12.16 -9.48
C ILE A 234 -37.77 -12.84 -8.51
N ASP A 235 -37.58 -12.65 -7.21
CA ASP A 235 -38.44 -13.23 -6.17
C ASP A 235 -39.89 -12.77 -6.28
N ASN A 236 -40.09 -11.49 -6.67
CA ASN A 236 -41.41 -10.90 -6.89
C ASN A 236 -41.98 -11.20 -8.28
N LYS A 237 -41.27 -11.93 -9.14
CA LYS A 237 -41.65 -12.25 -10.53
C LYS A 237 -41.82 -10.99 -11.43
N GLU A 238 -41.06 -9.94 -11.14
CA GLU A 238 -41.04 -8.69 -11.92
C GLU A 238 -39.99 -8.77 -13.05
N TYR A 239 -40.16 -9.70 -13.96
CA TYR A 239 -39.15 -10.13 -14.94
C TYR A 239 -38.83 -9.10 -16.04
N ASP A 240 -39.65 -8.05 -16.23
CA ASP A 240 -39.41 -6.95 -17.19
C ASP A 240 -38.93 -5.67 -16.49
N LYS A 241 -38.46 -5.76 -15.26
CA LYS A 241 -38.09 -4.59 -14.44
C LYS A 241 -36.82 -3.92 -14.91
N VAL A 242 -36.85 -2.58 -15.01
CA VAL A 242 -35.66 -1.75 -15.15
C VAL A 242 -35.27 -1.24 -13.77
N ILE A 243 -34.08 -1.57 -13.31
CA ILE A 243 -33.56 -1.22 -12.00
C ILE A 243 -32.58 -0.07 -12.16
N THR A 244 -32.86 1.06 -11.51
CA THR A 244 -31.96 2.20 -11.49
C THR A 244 -30.80 1.93 -10.53
N VAL A 245 -29.57 1.97 -11.05
CA VAL A 245 -28.35 1.78 -10.25
C VAL A 245 -27.94 3.12 -9.66
N GLY A 246 -27.73 3.14 -8.33
CA GLY A 246 -27.15 4.28 -7.64
C GLY A 246 -25.65 4.36 -7.90
N PHE A 247 -25.15 5.53 -8.21
CA PHE A 247 -23.71 5.80 -8.28
C PHE A 247 -23.42 7.22 -7.79
N SER A 248 -22.18 7.46 -7.37
CA SER A 248 -21.68 8.76 -6.99
C SER A 248 -20.37 9.07 -7.70
N MET A 249 -20.19 10.34 -8.10
CA MET A 249 -18.91 10.83 -8.58
C MET A 249 -18.07 11.29 -7.39
N ILE A 250 -16.83 10.83 -7.32
CA ILE A 250 -15.85 11.25 -6.31
C ILE A 250 -14.95 12.27 -6.98
N GLU A 251 -15.13 13.55 -6.63
CA GLU A 251 -14.30 14.61 -7.18
C GLU A 251 -12.88 14.54 -6.57
N PRO A 252 -11.82 14.72 -7.38
CA PRO A 252 -10.48 14.83 -6.88
C PRO A 252 -10.34 16.06 -5.98
N THR A 253 -9.59 15.92 -4.89
CA THR A 253 -9.31 17.01 -3.95
C THR A 253 -8.17 17.91 -4.40
N THR A 254 -7.35 17.43 -5.35
CA THR A 254 -6.22 18.16 -5.93
C THR A 254 -6.36 18.20 -7.45
N ALA A 255 -6.67 19.39 -7.97
CA ALA A 255 -6.74 19.64 -9.42
C ALA A 255 -5.35 20.05 -9.96
N LYS A 256 -5.12 19.85 -11.25
CA LYS A 256 -3.88 20.29 -11.92
C LYS A 256 -3.66 21.79 -11.77
N ALA A 257 -4.70 22.61 -11.93
CA ALA A 257 -4.59 24.05 -11.80
C ALA A 257 -4.14 24.50 -10.40
N ASP A 258 -4.51 23.75 -9.35
CA ASP A 258 -4.07 24.04 -7.97
C ASP A 258 -2.57 23.78 -7.82
N LEU A 259 -2.07 22.66 -8.35
CA LEU A 259 -0.65 22.35 -8.36
C LEU A 259 0.13 23.35 -9.23
N GLU A 260 -0.34 23.68 -10.45
CA GLU A 260 0.31 24.68 -11.31
C GLU A 260 0.43 26.04 -10.64
N SER A 261 -0.56 26.43 -9.83
CA SER A 261 -0.55 27.73 -9.14
C SER A 261 0.34 27.75 -7.88
N SER A 262 0.55 26.61 -7.25
CA SER A 262 1.28 26.47 -5.97
C SER A 262 2.69 25.93 -6.13
N MET A 263 3.01 25.29 -7.27
CA MET A 263 4.34 24.76 -7.56
C MET A 263 5.21 25.81 -8.24
N GLY A 264 6.35 26.15 -7.65
CA GLY A 264 7.24 27.15 -8.20
C GLY A 264 8.56 27.25 -7.45
N LEU A 265 9.27 28.36 -7.61
CA LEU A 265 10.53 28.63 -6.92
C LEU A 265 10.27 28.85 -5.42
N ILE A 266 10.84 27.99 -4.58
CA ILE A 266 10.78 28.11 -3.12
C ILE A 266 11.97 28.92 -2.59
N SER A 267 13.17 28.59 -3.06
CA SER A 267 14.40 29.18 -2.57
C SER A 267 15.44 29.33 -3.67
N SER A 268 16.26 30.38 -3.58
CA SER A 268 17.42 30.63 -4.46
C SER A 268 18.59 31.07 -3.62
N THR A 269 19.77 30.49 -3.85
CA THR A 269 21.02 30.86 -3.19
C THR A 269 22.14 30.92 -4.18
N SER A 270 22.95 31.95 -4.06
CA SER A 270 24.05 32.13 -4.99
C SER A 270 25.30 32.77 -4.35
N SER A 271 26.46 32.47 -4.88
CA SER A 271 27.72 33.12 -4.48
C SER A 271 28.66 33.29 -5.64
N LYS A 272 29.52 34.35 -5.54
CA LYS A 272 30.58 34.61 -6.53
C LYS A 272 31.72 33.60 -6.39
N THR A 273 32.26 33.17 -7.51
CA THR A 273 33.43 32.30 -7.56
C THR A 273 34.71 33.10 -7.86
N THR A 274 35.86 32.46 -7.76
CA THR A 274 37.14 33.04 -8.14
C THR A 274 37.32 33.03 -9.66
N SER A 275 38.36 33.67 -10.17
CA SER A 275 38.73 33.66 -11.61
C SER A 275 39.47 32.38 -12.05
N ASP A 276 39.71 31.41 -11.15
CA ASP A 276 40.37 30.13 -11.46
C ASP A 276 39.48 29.28 -12.38
N SER A 277 39.93 29.07 -13.61
CA SER A 277 39.18 28.36 -14.63
C SER A 277 38.99 26.87 -14.34
N ASN A 278 39.98 26.23 -13.71
CA ASN A 278 39.88 24.83 -13.32
C ASN A 278 38.84 24.63 -12.21
N ARG A 279 38.91 25.51 -11.20
CA ARG A 279 37.93 25.55 -10.12
C ARG A 279 36.51 25.78 -10.64
N ASN A 280 36.34 26.73 -11.54
CA ASN A 280 35.05 27.05 -12.14
C ASN A 280 34.53 25.92 -13.04
N THR A 281 35.42 25.16 -13.70
CA THR A 281 35.05 23.94 -14.41
C THR A 281 34.48 22.89 -13.44
N ASN A 282 35.13 22.66 -12.29
CA ASN A 282 34.63 21.71 -11.28
C ASN A 282 33.27 22.13 -10.72
N ILE A 283 33.08 23.41 -10.44
CA ILE A 283 31.81 23.98 -9.97
C ILE A 283 30.70 23.74 -10.99
N ARG A 284 30.98 24.05 -12.28
CA ARG A 284 30.00 23.84 -13.36
C ARG A 284 29.61 22.36 -13.49
N LEU A 285 30.55 21.42 -13.42
CA LEU A 285 30.27 20.00 -13.50
C LEU A 285 29.32 19.53 -12.37
N ILE A 286 29.49 20.07 -11.16
CA ILE A 286 28.54 19.76 -10.07
C ILE A 286 27.16 20.31 -10.41
N CYS A 287 27.06 21.57 -10.82
CA CYS A 287 25.79 22.19 -11.19
C CYS A 287 25.08 21.36 -12.28
N GLU A 288 25.78 21.07 -13.39
CA GLU A 288 25.24 20.26 -14.51
C GLU A 288 24.80 18.86 -14.09
N THR A 289 25.44 18.27 -13.05
CA THR A 289 25.12 16.94 -12.57
C THR A 289 23.84 16.92 -11.72
N ILE A 290 23.60 17.95 -10.90
CA ILE A 290 22.44 18.01 -10.01
C ILE A 290 21.26 18.77 -10.63
N ASP A 291 21.46 19.44 -11.77
CA ASP A 291 20.42 20.21 -12.45
C ASP A 291 19.34 19.31 -13.02
N GLY A 292 18.08 19.62 -12.70
CA GLY A 292 16.91 18.86 -13.09
C GLY A 292 16.63 17.62 -12.22
N LEU A 293 17.39 17.42 -11.13
CA LEU A 293 17.10 16.33 -10.19
C LEU A 293 15.77 16.60 -9.48
N VAL A 294 14.88 15.63 -9.54
CA VAL A 294 13.59 15.62 -8.83
C VAL A 294 13.65 14.63 -7.68
N LEU A 295 13.20 15.02 -6.51
CA LEU A 295 13.05 14.14 -5.33
C LEU A 295 11.58 14.09 -4.92
N GLN A 296 11.04 12.88 -4.86
CA GLN A 296 9.69 12.63 -4.38
C GLN A 296 9.59 12.84 -2.85
N PRO A 297 8.38 13.02 -2.30
CA PRO A 297 8.18 13.06 -0.85
C PRO A 297 8.85 11.86 -0.15
N GLY A 298 9.65 12.14 0.89
CA GLY A 298 10.41 11.15 1.64
C GLY A 298 11.71 10.67 0.98
N GLU A 299 12.01 11.06 -0.26
CA GLU A 299 13.28 10.71 -0.90
C GLU A 299 14.44 11.54 -0.35
N SER A 300 15.61 10.91 -0.23
CA SER A 300 16.82 11.52 0.29
C SER A 300 17.89 11.67 -0.79
N PHE A 301 18.60 12.78 -0.74
CA PHE A 301 19.78 13.04 -1.56
C PHE A 301 21.05 12.86 -0.73
N ASN A 302 22.03 12.16 -1.30
CA ASN A 302 23.37 12.01 -0.73
C ASN A 302 24.39 12.50 -1.76
N PHE A 303 25.10 13.58 -1.44
CA PHE A 303 26.01 14.24 -2.38
C PHE A 303 27.12 13.31 -2.87
N ASN A 304 27.79 12.58 -1.98
CA ASN A 304 28.90 11.72 -2.38
C ASN A 304 28.44 10.50 -3.19
N ASP A 305 27.29 9.92 -2.86
CA ASP A 305 26.75 8.77 -3.59
C ASP A 305 26.28 9.20 -5.00
N PHE A 306 25.62 10.35 -5.10
CA PHE A 306 25.08 10.86 -6.36
C PHE A 306 26.19 11.33 -7.31
N ILE A 307 27.14 12.16 -6.84
CA ILE A 307 28.23 12.71 -7.66
C ILE A 307 29.33 11.64 -7.90
N GLY A 308 29.56 10.79 -6.92
CA GLY A 308 30.61 9.80 -6.94
C GLY A 308 32.02 10.40 -6.79
N LYS A 309 33.04 9.58 -7.03
CA LYS A 309 34.45 10.01 -6.97
C LYS A 309 34.75 11.01 -8.07
N ARG A 310 35.46 12.12 -7.72
CA ARG A 310 35.89 13.18 -8.63
C ARG A 310 37.20 12.72 -9.27
N THR A 311 37.17 12.44 -10.56
CA THR A 311 38.29 11.87 -11.31
C THR A 311 38.52 12.67 -12.59
N ALA A 312 39.74 12.61 -13.13
CA ALA A 312 40.09 13.38 -14.34
C ALA A 312 39.31 12.92 -15.58
N ASP A 313 38.99 11.62 -15.67
CA ASP A 313 38.15 11.03 -16.74
C ASP A 313 36.71 11.53 -16.72
N LYS A 314 36.19 11.96 -15.57
CA LYS A 314 34.90 12.65 -15.43
C LYS A 314 34.99 14.16 -15.73
N GLY A 315 36.16 14.68 -16.13
CA GLY A 315 36.38 16.10 -16.46
C GLY A 315 36.79 16.97 -15.30
N TYR A 316 36.93 16.42 -14.07
CA TYR A 316 37.43 17.20 -12.93
C TYR A 316 38.90 17.59 -13.11
N ARG A 317 39.24 18.78 -12.63
CA ARG A 317 40.57 19.38 -12.74
C ARG A 317 41.15 19.65 -11.37
N GLU A 318 42.48 19.73 -11.31
CA GLU A 318 43.17 20.18 -10.11
C GLU A 318 42.93 21.66 -9.88
N ALA A 319 42.47 22.00 -8.68
CA ALA A 319 42.24 23.36 -8.23
C ALA A 319 42.38 23.42 -6.70
N GLY A 320 42.47 24.65 -6.17
CA GLY A 320 42.61 24.86 -4.74
C GLY A 320 41.42 24.31 -3.95
N GLY A 321 41.70 23.41 -3.02
CA GLY A 321 40.78 22.85 -2.03
C GLY A 321 41.31 23.00 -0.60
N ILE A 322 40.44 22.98 0.39
CA ILE A 322 40.80 23.02 1.80
C ILE A 322 40.94 21.56 2.28
N TYR A 323 42.18 21.15 2.51
CA TYR A 323 42.45 19.80 3.01
C TYR A 323 43.38 19.84 4.23
N ASP A 324 42.99 19.19 5.31
CA ASP A 324 43.78 19.10 6.55
C ASP A 324 44.32 20.43 7.07
N GLY A 325 43.46 21.46 7.03
CA GLY A 325 43.82 22.80 7.48
C GLY A 325 44.80 23.58 6.58
N ALA A 326 45.00 23.15 5.34
CA ALA A 326 45.82 23.85 4.36
C ALA A 326 45.12 23.95 2.99
N LEU A 327 45.45 24.98 2.22
CA LEU A 327 45.01 25.08 0.83
C LEU A 327 45.93 24.19 -0.03
N ARG A 328 45.39 23.19 -0.70
CA ARG A 328 46.16 22.30 -1.60
C ARG A 328 45.45 22.18 -2.95
N GLN A 329 46.23 21.84 -3.97
CA GLN A 329 45.70 21.48 -5.28
C GLN A 329 45.17 20.04 -5.22
N GLU A 330 43.93 19.86 -5.58
CA GLU A 330 43.28 18.54 -5.61
C GLU A 330 42.26 18.43 -6.76
N LEU A 331 42.06 17.23 -7.26
CA LEU A 331 41.01 16.97 -8.26
C LEU A 331 39.63 17.29 -7.65
N GLY A 332 38.89 18.16 -8.33
CA GLY A 332 37.59 18.63 -7.84
C GLY A 332 37.66 19.75 -6.81
N GLY A 333 38.82 20.45 -6.68
CA GLY A 333 38.89 21.63 -5.83
C GLY A 333 37.81 22.65 -6.22
N GLY A 334 37.09 23.18 -5.21
CA GLY A 334 36.02 24.16 -5.38
C GLY A 334 34.59 23.61 -5.24
N ILE A 335 34.38 22.29 -5.27
CA ILE A 335 33.02 21.66 -5.28
C ILE A 335 32.22 21.87 -3.98
N CYS A 336 32.90 22.22 -2.88
CA CYS A 336 32.17 22.55 -1.63
C CYS A 336 31.33 23.83 -1.79
N GLN A 337 31.64 24.71 -2.75
CA GLN A 337 30.86 25.94 -2.96
C GLN A 337 29.47 25.65 -3.53
N PRO A 338 29.27 24.93 -4.66
CA PRO A 338 27.93 24.53 -5.09
C PRO A 338 27.20 23.66 -4.07
N ASN A 339 27.89 22.76 -3.34
CA ASN A 339 27.30 22.02 -2.25
C ASN A 339 26.79 22.93 -1.12
N THR A 340 27.53 23.97 -0.76
CA THR A 340 27.07 24.93 0.24
C THR A 340 25.87 25.74 -0.26
N MET A 341 25.82 26.11 -1.56
CA MET A 341 24.62 26.74 -2.13
C MET A 341 23.41 25.80 -2.09
N LEU A 342 23.61 24.53 -2.44
CA LEU A 342 22.54 23.51 -2.29
C LEU A 342 22.08 23.40 -0.84
N PHE A 343 23.00 23.32 0.12
CA PHE A 343 22.66 23.28 1.54
C PHE A 343 21.84 24.50 1.96
N HIS A 344 22.21 25.71 1.56
CA HIS A 344 21.45 26.91 1.87
C HIS A 344 20.05 26.90 1.25
N SER A 345 19.94 26.48 0.00
CA SER A 345 18.64 26.40 -0.69
C SER A 345 17.73 25.35 -0.06
N VAL A 346 18.29 24.20 0.35
CA VAL A 346 17.58 23.16 1.10
C VAL A 346 17.03 23.69 2.44
N VAL A 347 17.88 24.43 3.19
CA VAL A 347 17.46 25.04 4.48
C VAL A 347 16.37 26.09 4.28
N LYS A 348 16.52 26.94 3.25
CA LYS A 348 15.54 27.99 2.91
C LYS A 348 14.24 27.43 2.32
N ALA A 349 14.26 26.20 1.78
CA ALA A 349 13.08 25.47 1.36
C ALA A 349 12.42 24.68 2.50
N ASP A 350 12.88 24.85 3.74
CA ASP A 350 12.41 24.16 4.96
C ASP A 350 12.51 22.63 4.92
N LEU A 351 13.46 22.11 4.12
CA LEU A 351 13.69 20.66 4.02
C LEU A 351 14.62 20.17 5.13
N GLN A 352 14.54 18.86 5.42
CA GLN A 352 15.34 18.25 6.47
C GLN A 352 16.78 18.01 6.02
N VAL A 353 17.74 18.56 6.75
CA VAL A 353 19.16 18.26 6.57
C VAL A 353 19.57 17.11 7.49
N ASP A 354 19.94 15.97 6.90
CA ASP A 354 20.29 14.76 7.63
C ASP A 354 21.76 14.72 8.03
N LEU A 355 22.63 15.22 7.16
CA LEU A 355 24.07 15.25 7.40
C LEU A 355 24.70 16.49 6.80
N ARG A 356 25.43 17.23 7.63
CA ARG A 356 26.24 18.38 7.22
C ARG A 356 27.50 18.48 8.07
N LYS A 357 28.62 18.83 7.47
CA LYS A 357 29.88 19.10 8.16
C LYS A 357 30.45 20.45 7.74
N PRO A 358 30.91 21.33 8.69
CA PRO A 358 31.61 22.57 8.35
C PRO A 358 33.04 22.28 7.86
N HIS A 359 33.65 23.24 7.16
CA HIS A 359 35.07 23.19 6.83
C HIS A 359 35.95 23.25 8.10
N SER A 360 37.25 23.04 7.93
CA SER A 360 38.22 23.17 9.03
C SER A 360 38.47 24.63 9.44
N TRP A 361 38.15 25.62 8.58
CA TRP A 361 38.01 27.04 8.88
C TRP A 361 36.88 27.65 8.05
N PRO A 362 36.31 28.81 8.47
CA PRO A 362 35.17 29.41 7.79
C PRO A 362 35.46 29.67 6.33
N SER A 363 34.53 29.34 5.44
CA SER A 363 34.57 29.75 4.04
C SER A 363 34.32 31.25 3.94
N THR A 364 34.80 31.87 2.84
CA THR A 364 34.66 33.31 2.61
C THR A 364 33.47 33.68 1.73
N TYR A 365 32.71 32.71 1.26
CA TYR A 365 31.61 32.92 0.31
C TYR A 365 30.20 32.79 0.95
N VAL A 366 30.13 32.48 2.24
CA VAL A 366 28.91 32.49 3.07
C VAL A 366 29.23 32.97 4.48
N ASP A 367 28.23 33.25 5.27
CA ASP A 367 28.37 33.60 6.69
C ASP A 367 29.04 32.47 7.47
N THR A 368 29.85 32.86 8.45
CA THR A 368 30.52 31.89 9.32
C THR A 368 29.51 31.01 10.05
N GLY A 369 29.64 29.71 9.88
CA GLY A 369 28.72 28.72 10.49
C GLY A 369 27.69 28.13 9.53
N THR A 370 27.58 28.65 8.31
CA THR A 370 26.58 28.19 7.33
C THR A 370 27.19 27.43 6.13
N ASP A 371 28.46 27.11 6.14
CA ASP A 371 29.16 26.35 5.10
C ASP A 371 28.91 24.82 5.22
N ALA A 372 29.04 24.10 4.12
CA ALA A 372 28.96 22.65 4.07
C ALA A 372 30.08 22.07 3.20
N THR A 373 31.02 21.35 3.83
CA THR A 373 32.14 20.71 3.10
C THR A 373 31.83 19.29 2.68
N VAL A 374 32.36 18.88 1.54
CA VAL A 374 32.27 17.50 1.01
C VAL A 374 33.63 17.03 0.54
N THR A 375 33.98 15.78 0.89
CA THR A 375 35.20 15.09 0.44
C THR A 375 34.88 13.64 0.14
N TRP A 376 35.51 13.08 -0.90
CA TRP A 376 35.30 11.67 -1.20
C TRP A 376 35.87 10.77 -0.08
N GLY A 377 35.01 9.87 0.46
CA GLY A 377 35.38 9.00 1.56
C GLY A 377 35.47 9.68 2.94
N GLY A 378 34.96 10.91 3.06
CA GLY A 378 34.98 11.70 4.30
C GLY A 378 33.71 12.52 4.50
N ALA A 379 33.84 13.86 4.59
CA ALA A 379 32.70 14.75 4.80
C ALA A 379 31.67 14.61 3.68
N ASN A 380 30.40 14.62 4.05
CA ASN A 380 29.29 14.45 3.14
C ASN A 380 28.16 15.44 3.47
N PHE A 381 27.23 15.60 2.53
CA PHE A 381 26.00 16.35 2.70
C PHE A 381 24.82 15.46 2.29
N GLN A 382 23.81 15.42 3.14
CA GLN A 382 22.59 14.65 2.91
C GLN A 382 21.37 15.46 3.37
N PHE A 383 20.29 15.35 2.63
CA PHE A 383 19.01 15.93 3.01
C PHE A 383 17.86 15.06 2.49
N THR A 384 16.68 15.21 3.08
CA THR A 384 15.45 14.51 2.71
C THR A 384 14.38 15.51 2.32
N ASN A 385 13.65 15.22 1.24
CA ASN A 385 12.44 15.96 0.91
C ASN A 385 11.34 15.58 1.92
N THR A 386 11.14 16.44 2.91
CA THR A 386 10.11 16.25 3.95
C THR A 386 8.79 16.94 3.63
N SER A 387 8.68 17.56 2.45
CA SER A 387 7.41 18.13 1.99
C SER A 387 6.47 17.05 1.46
N GLU A 388 5.19 17.37 1.34
CA GLU A 388 4.17 16.48 0.78
C GLU A 388 4.20 16.42 -0.76
N TYR A 389 5.05 17.24 -1.40
CA TYR A 389 5.14 17.37 -2.85
C TYR A 389 6.55 17.10 -3.35
N PRO A 390 6.72 16.70 -4.60
CA PRO A 390 8.05 16.63 -5.22
C PRO A 390 8.75 17.98 -5.23
N ILE A 391 10.07 17.94 -5.08
CA ILE A 391 10.94 19.11 -5.28
C ILE A 391 11.85 18.88 -6.48
N ALA A 392 12.28 19.97 -7.13
CA ALA A 392 13.27 19.94 -8.19
C ALA A 392 14.43 20.87 -7.86
N ILE A 393 15.65 20.45 -8.23
CA ILE A 393 16.86 21.24 -8.11
C ILE A 393 17.18 21.85 -9.47
N HIS A 394 17.29 23.19 -9.53
CA HIS A 394 17.90 23.88 -10.67
C HIS A 394 19.25 24.47 -10.23
N ALA A 395 20.32 24.07 -10.90
CA ALA A 395 21.66 24.46 -10.51
C ALA A 395 22.47 24.88 -11.74
N PHE A 396 23.07 26.07 -11.70
CA PHE A 396 23.83 26.58 -12.82
C PHE A 396 25.02 27.44 -12.39
N TYR A 397 25.98 27.52 -13.29
CA TYR A 397 27.14 28.39 -13.18
C TYR A 397 27.17 29.36 -14.37
N ALA A 398 27.06 30.65 -14.10
CA ALA A 398 27.12 31.71 -15.09
C ALA A 398 27.84 32.97 -14.50
N ASP A 399 28.59 33.69 -15.29
CA ASP A 399 29.20 34.99 -14.94
C ASP A 399 30.00 34.97 -13.62
N GLN A 400 30.81 33.93 -13.40
CA GLN A 400 31.57 33.70 -12.16
C GLN A 400 30.66 33.65 -10.91
N LYS A 401 29.50 33.13 -11.06
CA LYS A 401 28.51 32.95 -9.99
C LYS A 401 27.92 31.54 -10.08
N VAL A 402 27.88 30.85 -8.97
CA VAL A 402 27.14 29.61 -8.82
C VAL A 402 25.80 29.93 -8.17
N THR A 403 24.72 29.35 -8.71
CA THR A 403 23.36 29.47 -8.20
C THR A 403 22.76 28.10 -8.07
N VAL A 404 22.06 27.88 -6.97
CA VAL A 404 21.22 26.68 -6.75
C VAL A 404 19.86 27.15 -6.28
N GLU A 405 18.84 26.59 -6.89
CA GLU A 405 17.43 26.90 -6.65
C GLU A 405 16.68 25.61 -6.34
N ILE A 406 15.73 25.69 -5.43
CA ILE A 406 14.77 24.61 -5.13
C ILE A 406 13.40 25.06 -5.60
N PHE A 407 12.82 24.28 -6.47
CA PHE A 407 11.43 24.38 -6.91
C PHE A 407 10.59 23.32 -6.19
N GLY A 408 9.34 23.63 -5.93
CA GLY A 408 8.39 22.76 -5.25
C GLY A 408 7.14 23.52 -4.86
N HIS A 409 6.36 22.96 -3.94
CA HIS A 409 5.19 23.64 -3.42
C HIS A 409 5.59 24.83 -2.54
N ALA A 410 4.98 25.99 -2.78
CA ALA A 410 5.27 27.22 -2.02
C ALA A 410 5.10 27.01 -0.52
N LEU A 411 5.94 27.68 0.27
CA LEU A 411 5.80 27.69 1.72
C LEU A 411 4.45 28.31 2.12
N PRO A 412 3.87 27.87 3.26
CA PRO A 412 2.56 28.36 3.70
C PRO A 412 2.50 29.89 3.79
N ASP A 413 1.35 30.46 3.45
CA ASP A 413 1.03 31.87 3.60
C ASP A 413 2.04 32.86 2.97
N GLY A 414 2.76 32.42 1.93
CA GLY A 414 3.78 33.26 1.28
C GLY A 414 5.02 33.48 2.13
N MET A 415 5.25 32.65 3.13
CA MET A 415 6.42 32.66 4.02
C MET A 415 7.72 32.48 3.24
N THR A 416 8.77 33.14 3.72
CA THR A 416 10.14 32.94 3.23
C THR A 416 11.09 32.68 4.38
N ILE A 417 12.20 32.01 4.09
CA ILE A 417 13.21 31.66 5.10
C ILE A 417 14.57 32.20 4.68
N ASP A 418 15.22 32.92 5.58
CA ASP A 418 16.63 33.25 5.47
C ASP A 418 17.48 32.32 6.35
N PHE A 419 18.75 32.15 5.92
CA PHE A 419 19.71 31.31 6.64
C PHE A 419 20.96 32.10 6.94
N ILE A 420 21.15 32.50 8.20
CA ILE A 420 22.19 33.41 8.65
C ILE A 420 23.10 32.75 9.69
N GLY A 421 24.37 33.15 9.70
CA GLY A 421 25.39 32.68 10.63
C GLY A 421 25.84 33.79 11.60
N GLU A 422 25.99 33.45 12.87
CA GLU A 422 26.46 34.33 13.92
C GLU A 422 27.67 33.74 14.66
N VAL A 423 28.74 34.53 14.80
CA VAL A 423 29.94 34.12 15.54
C VAL A 423 29.67 34.25 17.05
N ASN A 424 29.76 33.15 17.78
CA ASN A 424 29.61 33.14 19.24
C ASN A 424 30.92 33.48 19.97
N SER A 425 32.06 32.98 19.46
CA SER A 425 33.36 33.23 20.04
C SER A 425 34.48 33.02 19.01
N SER A 426 35.60 33.72 19.23
CA SER A 426 36.82 33.59 18.43
C SER A 426 38.05 33.56 19.33
N SER A 427 39.00 32.66 19.07
CA SER A 427 40.26 32.56 19.81
C SER A 427 41.44 32.44 18.86
N ALA A 428 42.44 33.31 19.03
CA ALA A 428 43.64 33.28 18.22
C ALA A 428 44.61 32.16 18.63
N PRO A 429 45.39 31.60 17.70
CA PRO A 429 46.46 30.66 18.05
C PRO A 429 47.53 31.35 18.91
N THR A 430 47.97 30.66 19.95
CA THR A 430 48.94 31.15 20.95
C THR A 430 50.38 30.73 20.65
N SER A 431 50.60 29.89 19.62
CA SER A 431 51.92 29.36 19.25
C SER A 431 52.01 29.10 17.76
N VAL A 432 53.25 28.96 17.28
CA VAL A 432 53.59 28.49 15.93
C VAL A 432 54.10 27.07 16.01
N GLU A 433 53.80 26.24 15.04
CA GLU A 433 54.32 24.88 14.87
C GLU A 433 55.58 24.96 14.01
N TYR A 434 56.76 24.69 14.61
CA TYR A 434 58.02 24.64 13.88
C TYR A 434 58.39 23.18 13.56
N VAL A 435 58.74 22.92 12.30
CA VAL A 435 59.10 21.58 11.84
C VAL A 435 60.44 21.63 11.12
N ALA A 436 61.37 20.74 11.46
CA ALA A 436 62.67 20.65 10.79
C ALA A 436 62.51 20.18 9.35
N ASP A 437 63.18 20.88 8.43
CA ASP A 437 63.25 20.51 7.00
C ASP A 437 64.70 20.15 6.64
N PRO A 438 65.04 18.87 6.53
CA PRO A 438 66.41 18.39 6.27
C PRO A 438 66.84 18.64 4.82
N THR A 439 65.95 19.11 3.96
CA THR A 439 66.25 19.42 2.54
C THR A 439 66.70 20.85 2.34
N LYS A 440 66.51 21.70 3.35
CA LYS A 440 66.83 23.14 3.25
C LYS A 440 68.01 23.54 4.10
N PRO A 441 68.81 24.55 3.60
CA PRO A 441 69.96 25.02 4.37
C PRO A 441 69.58 25.52 5.75
N ILE A 442 70.47 25.28 6.72
CA ILE A 442 70.33 25.64 8.10
C ILE A 442 69.92 27.12 8.28
N GLY A 443 68.93 27.37 9.14
CA GLY A 443 68.45 28.71 9.45
C GLY A 443 67.48 29.32 8.43
N THR A 444 67.23 28.67 7.28
CA THR A 444 66.16 29.11 6.37
C THR A 444 64.80 28.82 6.97
N GLN A 445 63.81 29.72 6.81
CA GLN A 445 62.44 29.52 7.22
C GLN A 445 61.50 29.72 6.07
N SER A 446 60.50 28.87 5.97
CA SER A 446 59.40 29.04 5.01
C SER A 446 58.07 28.64 5.65
N GLN A 447 57.06 29.47 5.48
CA GLN A 447 55.74 29.20 5.98
C GLN A 447 55.06 28.15 5.06
N GLU A 448 54.73 26.99 5.61
CA GLU A 448 53.99 25.94 4.90
C GLU A 448 52.48 26.15 5.04
N ARG A 449 52.03 26.59 6.21
CA ARG A 449 50.61 26.82 6.51
C ARG A 449 50.43 28.11 7.30
N GLY A 450 49.39 28.91 6.93
CA GLY A 450 48.96 30.07 7.71
C GLY A 450 48.23 29.68 8.97
N SER A 451 48.05 30.62 9.88
CA SER A 451 47.23 30.43 11.07
C SER A 451 45.79 30.85 10.81
N HIS A 452 44.85 30.14 11.49
CA HIS A 452 43.44 30.51 11.54
C HIS A 452 42.94 30.50 12.99
N ASN A 453 42.07 31.44 13.32
CA ASN A 453 41.44 31.49 14.62
C ASN A 453 40.48 30.29 14.78
N GLY A 454 40.42 29.75 15.99
CA GLY A 454 39.34 28.91 16.38
C GLY A 454 38.04 29.70 16.51
N ILE A 455 36.95 29.23 15.94
CA ILE A 455 35.66 29.94 15.94
C ILE A 455 34.56 28.97 16.31
N SER A 456 33.66 29.44 17.19
CA SER A 456 32.35 28.82 17.43
C SER A 456 31.29 29.72 16.82
N ALA A 457 30.38 29.14 16.03
CA ALA A 457 29.29 29.85 15.37
C ALA A 457 27.97 29.09 15.48
N SER A 458 26.90 29.83 15.45
CA SER A 458 25.52 29.31 15.37
C SER A 458 24.91 29.77 14.03
N ALA A 459 24.12 28.91 13.42
CA ALA A 459 23.35 29.25 12.23
C ALA A 459 21.86 29.16 12.53
N TYR A 460 21.10 30.10 12.01
CA TYR A 460 19.68 30.27 12.31
C TYR A 460 18.86 30.25 11.03
N LYS A 461 17.70 29.57 11.06
CA LYS A 461 16.59 29.82 10.17
C LYS A 461 15.82 31.03 10.67
N VAL A 462 15.58 31.98 9.81
CA VAL A 462 14.79 33.17 10.11
C VAL A 462 13.60 33.19 9.16
N TYR A 463 12.43 33.06 9.72
CA TYR A 463 11.17 32.99 8.99
C TYR A 463 10.55 34.38 8.88
N TYR A 464 10.11 34.71 7.70
CA TYR A 464 9.44 35.98 7.39
C TYR A 464 8.04 35.70 6.84
N ASP A 465 7.07 36.55 7.21
CA ASP A 465 5.75 36.56 6.59
C ASP A 465 5.78 37.12 5.15
N ALA A 466 4.64 37.13 4.47
CA ALA A 466 4.50 37.67 3.12
C ALA A 466 4.84 39.18 3.03
N GLU A 467 4.70 39.94 4.12
CA GLU A 467 5.03 41.35 4.23
C GLU A 467 6.52 41.59 4.52
N GLY A 468 7.30 40.51 4.79
CA GLY A 468 8.74 40.57 5.08
C GLY A 468 9.06 40.86 6.55
N ASN A 469 8.12 40.68 7.48
CA ASN A 469 8.39 40.80 8.92
C ASN A 469 8.95 39.47 9.45
N GLU A 470 9.97 39.55 10.32
CA GLU A 470 10.48 38.37 11.02
C GLU A 470 9.43 37.84 12.01
N ILE A 471 8.98 36.59 11.82
CA ILE A 471 7.95 35.95 12.66
C ILE A 471 8.54 34.89 13.59
N LEU A 472 9.67 34.26 13.18
CA LEU A 472 10.33 33.23 13.98
C LEU A 472 11.81 33.20 13.63
N ARG A 473 12.64 32.98 14.67
CA ARG A 473 14.08 32.72 14.52
C ARG A 473 14.42 31.50 15.34
N GLU A 474 14.94 30.47 14.70
CA GLU A 474 15.34 29.25 15.38
C GLU A 474 16.79 28.86 15.05
N LYS A 475 17.48 28.32 16.04
CA LYS A 475 18.83 27.82 15.85
C LYS A 475 18.78 26.48 15.12
N ALA A 476 19.30 26.44 13.90
CA ALA A 476 19.33 25.25 13.07
C ALA A 476 20.63 24.44 13.27
N PHE A 477 21.79 25.10 13.32
CA PHE A 477 23.07 24.42 13.40
C PHE A 477 24.07 25.08 14.34
N SER A 478 25.03 24.31 14.82
CA SER A 478 26.23 24.79 15.50
C SER A 478 27.46 24.34 14.71
N SER A 479 28.43 25.22 14.56
CA SER A 479 29.68 24.95 13.87
C SER A 479 30.87 25.27 14.78
N TYR A 480 31.86 24.42 14.76
CA TYR A 480 33.13 24.65 15.44
C TYR A 480 34.27 24.50 14.46
N TYR A 481 35.07 25.53 14.37
CA TYR A 481 36.28 25.59 13.58
C TYR A 481 37.47 25.58 14.54
N PRO A 482 38.35 24.57 14.49
CA PRO A 482 39.47 24.47 15.40
C PRO A 482 40.51 25.58 15.20
N VAL A 483 41.25 25.92 16.23
CA VAL A 483 42.43 26.77 16.11
C VAL A 483 43.48 26.08 15.24
N ILE A 484 43.91 26.70 14.19
CA ILE A 484 44.99 26.21 13.32
C ILE A 484 46.22 27.08 13.54
N ARG A 485 47.30 26.46 14.02
CA ARG A 485 48.59 27.16 14.20
C ARG A 485 49.30 27.33 12.86
N ALA A 486 50.01 28.41 12.68
CA ALA A 486 50.95 28.56 11.55
C ALA A 486 51.99 27.42 11.63
N LYS A 487 52.32 26.83 10.48
CA LYS A 487 53.39 25.85 10.37
C LYS A 487 54.54 26.42 9.57
N VAL A 488 55.71 26.45 10.20
CA VAL A 488 56.94 27.02 9.63
C VAL A 488 57.97 25.89 9.51
N LEU A 489 58.43 25.64 8.30
CA LEU A 489 59.53 24.73 8.04
C LEU A 489 60.85 25.47 8.27
N VAL A 490 61.71 24.89 9.12
CA VAL A 490 63.04 25.44 9.45
C VAL A 490 64.11 24.54 8.85
N GLY A 491 64.89 25.08 7.95
CA GLY A 491 66.01 24.37 7.34
C GLY A 491 67.07 23.97 8.39
N VAL A 492 67.47 22.70 8.35
CA VAL A 492 68.41 22.10 9.32
C VAL A 492 69.60 21.43 8.64
N LEU A 493 69.76 21.54 7.32
CA LEU A 493 70.88 20.98 6.57
C LEU A 493 72.12 21.84 6.72
N ASN A 494 73.18 21.35 7.40
CA ASN A 494 74.46 22.01 7.49
C ASN A 494 75.24 21.95 6.17
N PRO A 495 76.21 22.88 5.94
CA PRO A 495 77.02 22.85 4.74
C PRO A 495 77.90 21.58 4.58
N ASP A 496 78.14 20.87 5.66
CA ASP A 496 78.88 19.59 5.68
C ASP A 496 77.97 18.35 5.42
N GLY A 497 76.69 18.57 5.16
CA GLY A 497 75.70 17.52 4.91
C GLY A 497 75.08 16.89 6.17
N THR A 498 75.47 17.32 7.35
CA THR A 498 74.84 16.90 8.60
C THR A 498 73.51 17.62 8.83
N VAL A 499 72.62 16.99 9.65
CA VAL A 499 71.31 17.56 9.93
C VAL A 499 71.25 17.98 11.40
N ALA A 500 70.97 19.26 11.64
CA ALA A 500 70.74 19.81 12.97
C ALA A 500 69.31 19.50 13.49
N THR A 501 69.06 19.73 14.76
CA THR A 501 67.72 19.66 15.36
C THR A 501 67.18 21.07 15.62
N ILE A 502 65.90 21.20 15.91
CA ILE A 502 65.28 22.46 16.29
C ILE A 502 64.61 22.36 17.67
N ASP A 503 64.52 23.47 18.34
CA ASP A 503 63.56 23.62 19.43
C ASP A 503 62.16 23.76 18.86
N PRO A 504 61.21 22.82 19.10
CA PRO A 504 59.89 22.85 18.49
C PRO A 504 58.99 24.01 19.02
N ALA A 505 59.37 24.65 20.11
CA ALA A 505 58.63 25.76 20.69
C ALA A 505 59.01 27.15 20.04
N THR A 506 60.28 27.28 19.67
CA THR A 506 60.84 28.55 19.19
C THR A 506 61.29 28.51 17.73
N GLY A 507 61.47 27.33 17.17
CA GLY A 507 62.10 27.14 15.86
C GLY A 507 63.59 27.41 15.83
N ALA A 508 64.25 27.61 16.97
CA ALA A 508 65.65 27.84 17.04
C ALA A 508 66.44 26.56 16.70
N VAL A 509 67.42 26.70 15.81
CA VAL A 509 68.24 25.55 15.45
C VAL A 509 69.22 25.22 16.59
N ILE A 510 69.25 24.00 17.02
CA ILE A 510 70.15 23.47 18.06
C ILE A 510 71.35 22.84 17.32
N THR A 511 72.42 23.56 17.25
CA THR A 511 73.70 23.00 16.79
C THR A 511 74.40 22.38 17.99
N THR A 512 74.41 21.07 18.03
CA THR A 512 75.31 20.36 18.97
C THR A 512 76.71 20.62 18.48
N ALA A 513 77.47 21.44 19.21
CA ALA A 513 78.91 21.53 19.00
C ALA A 513 79.49 20.10 19.20
N PRO A 514 80.46 19.65 18.36
CA PRO A 514 81.12 18.37 18.61
C PRO A 514 81.83 18.49 19.94
N THR A 515 81.39 17.75 20.93
CA THR A 515 82.16 17.47 22.15
C THR A 515 83.37 16.67 21.73
N LEU A 516 84.54 17.30 21.76
CA LEU A 516 85.83 16.61 21.70
C LEU A 516 85.86 15.60 22.86
N PRO A 517 86.32 14.36 22.64
CA PRO A 517 86.49 13.37 23.74
C PRO A 517 87.54 13.91 24.71
N SER A 518 87.19 14.16 25.95
CA SER A 518 88.09 14.45 27.05
C SER A 518 88.66 13.10 27.46
N ASP A 519 89.98 12.86 27.11
CA ASP A 519 90.78 11.79 27.67
C ASP A 519 90.87 11.94 29.20
N THR A 520 90.29 11.08 29.95
CA THR A 520 90.63 10.77 31.35
C THR A 520 90.55 9.29 31.56
N VAL A 521 91.75 8.80 31.94
CA VAL A 521 92.17 7.42 32.28
C VAL A 521 91.35 6.82 33.44
N PRO A 522 91.13 5.50 33.49
CA PRO A 522 90.17 4.88 34.39
C PRO A 522 90.74 4.70 35.79
N SER A 523 90.01 4.87 36.87
CA SER A 523 90.32 4.36 38.19
C SER A 523 89.24 3.34 38.58
N ASP A 524 89.74 2.16 38.72
CA ASP A 524 89.12 0.91 39.18
C ASP A 524 88.51 1.03 40.58
N THR A 525 87.31 0.62 40.78
CA THR A 525 86.85 -0.14 41.95
C THR A 525 85.39 -0.59 41.76
N THR A 526 85.22 -1.92 41.71
CA THR A 526 84.00 -2.69 41.91
C THR A 526 83.62 -2.77 43.41
N PRO A 527 82.49 -3.36 43.84
CA PRO A 527 81.22 -3.75 43.18
C PRO A 527 79.98 -3.48 44.06
N VAL A 528 78.81 -4.00 43.53
CA VAL A 528 77.60 -4.52 44.23
C VAL A 528 76.52 -3.49 44.53
N VAL A 529 75.36 -3.67 43.96
CA VAL A 529 74.16 -4.40 44.35
C VAL A 529 73.05 -4.11 43.36
N ASP A 530 72.47 -5.16 42.85
CA ASP A 530 71.24 -5.31 42.13
C ASP A 530 70.03 -4.72 42.91
N THR A 531 69.25 -3.81 42.29
CA THR A 531 67.84 -3.64 42.54
C THR A 531 67.20 -3.08 41.29
N THR A 532 66.54 -3.93 40.57
CA THR A 532 65.55 -3.59 39.57
C THR A 532 64.44 -2.75 40.18
N PRO A 533 64.04 -1.64 39.55
CA PRO A 533 62.69 -1.12 39.70
C PRO A 533 61.84 -1.52 38.50
N THR A 534 60.75 -2.13 38.83
CA THR A 534 59.62 -2.45 37.99
C THR A 534 59.12 -1.23 37.24
N ASP A 535 58.97 -1.42 35.96
CA ASP A 535 58.27 -0.55 35.01
C ASP A 535 56.82 -0.29 35.47
N PRO A 536 56.30 0.94 35.46
CA PRO A 536 54.88 1.16 35.64
C PRO A 536 54.15 0.95 34.30
N ALA A 537 53.15 0.10 34.37
CA ALA A 537 52.26 -0.29 33.27
C ALA A 537 51.65 0.92 32.58
N ASP A 538 51.72 0.87 31.26
CA ASP A 538 50.96 1.68 30.29
C ASP A 538 49.44 1.58 30.56
N PRO A 539 48.68 2.69 30.59
CA PRO A 539 47.24 2.59 30.69
C PRO A 539 46.64 2.12 29.37
N ALA A 540 45.87 1.07 29.45
CA ALA A 540 45.17 0.41 28.35
C ALA A 540 44.26 1.41 27.60
N ASP A 541 44.39 1.36 26.26
CA ASP A 541 43.52 1.95 25.27
C ASP A 541 42.06 1.48 25.49
N PRO A 542 41.05 2.36 25.45
CA PRO A 542 39.68 1.92 25.51
C PRO A 542 39.27 1.25 24.20
N ALA A 543 38.78 0.02 24.34
CA ALA A 543 38.28 -0.82 23.25
C ALA A 543 37.25 -0.08 22.37
N ALA A 544 37.44 -0.21 21.06
CA ALA A 544 36.48 0.17 20.05
C ALA A 544 35.15 -0.60 20.21
N PRO A 545 34.00 0.01 19.97
CA PRO A 545 32.71 -0.69 20.00
C PRO A 545 32.62 -1.69 18.83
N ALA A 546 32.15 -2.90 19.16
CA ALA A 546 31.95 -3.99 18.24
C ALA A 546 30.93 -3.64 17.16
N ASP A 547 31.26 -3.99 15.91
CA ASP A 547 30.37 -3.95 14.74
C ASP A 547 29.09 -4.78 14.98
N PRO A 548 27.91 -4.30 14.61
CA PRO A 548 26.72 -5.12 14.59
C PRO A 548 26.78 -6.12 13.43
N ALA A 549 26.52 -7.39 13.76
CA ALA A 549 26.50 -8.51 12.86
C ALA A 549 25.59 -8.28 11.64
N ALA A 550 26.10 -8.62 10.45
CA ALA A 550 25.39 -8.64 9.19
C ALA A 550 24.18 -9.60 9.24
N PRO A 551 23.04 -9.25 8.60
CA PRO A 551 21.93 -10.17 8.49
C PRO A 551 22.25 -11.28 7.48
N THR A 552 21.97 -12.53 7.89
CA THR A 552 22.03 -13.74 7.08
C THR A 552 21.11 -13.64 5.87
N GLU A 553 21.66 -13.79 4.67
CA GLU A 553 20.93 -13.98 3.42
C GLU A 553 20.06 -15.25 3.48
N ALA A 554 18.75 -15.06 3.34
CA ALA A 554 17.84 -16.15 3.02
C ALA A 554 17.83 -16.35 1.50
N THR A 555 18.41 -17.43 1.04
CA THR A 555 18.32 -17.92 -0.33
C THR A 555 16.89 -18.32 -0.67
N ALA A 556 16.20 -17.53 -1.48
CA ALA A 556 15.00 -17.94 -2.19
C ALA A 556 15.36 -18.27 -3.64
N SER A 557 15.17 -19.53 -4.00
CA SER A 557 15.26 -20.05 -5.37
C SER A 557 14.09 -19.55 -6.21
N PRO A 558 14.28 -19.13 -7.47
CA PRO A 558 13.16 -18.74 -8.33
C PRO A 558 12.47 -19.98 -8.91
N ALA A 559 11.14 -20.03 -8.77
CA ALA A 559 10.29 -20.95 -9.50
C ALA A 559 10.06 -20.42 -10.94
N ASP A 560 10.34 -21.28 -11.90
CA ASP A 560 10.11 -21.15 -13.32
C ASP A 560 8.60 -21.15 -13.64
N PRO A 561 8.05 -20.23 -14.45
CA PRO A 561 6.72 -20.38 -15.02
C PRO A 561 6.82 -21.02 -16.40
N GLY A 562 6.46 -22.30 -16.48
CA GLY A 562 6.18 -22.99 -17.74
C GLY A 562 4.73 -22.82 -18.16
N VAL A 563 4.57 -22.45 -19.45
CA VAL A 563 3.42 -22.48 -20.37
C VAL A 563 2.34 -21.44 -20.16
#